data_646d6d74d1c589247e705e9cfd5a1cdc
#
_entry.id   646d6d74d1c589247e705e9cfd5a1cdc
#
_cell.length_a   1.000
_cell.length_b   1.000
_cell.length_c   1.000
_cell.angle_alpha   90.00
_cell.angle_beta   90.00
_cell.angle_gamma   90.00
#
_symmetry.space_group_name_H-M   'P 1'
#
loop_
_entity.id
_entity.type
_entity.pdbx_description
1 polymer ?
#
loop_
_entity_poly.entity_id
_entity_poly.type
_entity_poly.pdbx_seq_one_letter_code
_entity_poly.pdbx_strand_id
1 'polypeptide(L)'
;MNLSPEGPLVLLVEDDRQGRLMYAEWLAQAGFRVEQAHNGLQALERAFDLLPAVVVTDLNIPGIDGYELTRRLKSDARTSAIPVLAVTGYGPFTQDPARAGRAGCDAVLSKPCSPEDLDAAITGLIEERRKRLA
;
A
#
# COMPACT_ATOMS: atom_id res chain seq x y z
N MET A 1 -3.34 1.36 31.02
CA MET A 1 -4.00 1.51 29.72
C MET A 1 -2.96 1.82 28.66
N ASN A 2 -2.97 1.08 27.60
CA ASN A 2 -2.04 1.32 26.50
C ASN A 2 -2.68 2.24 25.46
N LEU A 3 -2.10 3.41 25.29
CA LEU A 3 -2.58 4.39 24.34
C LEU A 3 -1.75 4.43 23.06
N SER A 4 -0.65 3.68 23.04
CA SER A 4 0.20 3.61 21.88
C SER A 4 -0.48 2.83 20.77
N PRO A 5 -0.48 3.33 19.54
CA PRO A 5 -0.94 2.54 18.42
C PRO A 5 0.07 1.47 18.10
N GLU A 6 -0.22 0.28 18.54
CA GLU A 6 0.72 -0.84 18.42
C GLU A 6 0.60 -1.58 17.10
N GLY A 7 -0.39 -1.24 16.30
CA GLY A 7 -0.59 -1.91 15.03
C GLY A 7 0.52 -1.63 14.03
N PRO A 8 0.65 -2.49 13.03
CA PRO A 8 1.59 -2.25 11.95
C PRO A 8 1.29 -0.95 11.20
N LEU A 9 2.33 -0.30 10.72
CA LEU A 9 2.18 0.96 9.99
C LEU A 9 1.88 0.67 8.52
N VAL A 10 0.77 1.20 8.05
CA VAL A 10 0.35 1.15 6.64
C VAL A 10 0.56 2.52 6.03
N LEU A 11 1.28 2.59 4.93
CA LEU A 11 1.34 3.79 4.11
C LEU A 11 0.28 3.67 3.02
N LEU A 12 -0.73 4.52 3.10
CA LEU A 12 -1.86 4.53 2.17
C LEU A 12 -1.68 5.64 1.15
N VAL A 13 -1.63 5.26 -0.14
CA VAL A 13 -1.40 6.19 -1.23
C VAL A 13 -2.63 6.24 -2.13
N GLU A 14 -3.33 7.37 -2.11
CA GLU A 14 -4.56 7.58 -2.88
C GLU A 14 -4.72 9.08 -3.11
N ASP A 15 -4.90 9.50 -4.36
CA ASP A 15 -5.05 10.91 -4.67
C ASP A 15 -6.47 11.42 -4.43
N ASP A 16 -7.48 10.58 -4.56
CA ASP A 16 -8.84 10.99 -4.24
C ASP A 16 -9.02 11.14 -2.73
N ARG A 17 -9.31 12.37 -2.31
CA ARG A 17 -9.38 12.68 -0.89
C ARG A 17 -10.43 11.86 -0.14
N GLN A 18 -11.63 11.73 -0.72
CA GLN A 18 -12.71 10.99 -0.06
C GLN A 18 -12.38 9.51 0.06
N GLY A 19 -11.85 8.92 -0.99
CA GLY A 19 -11.41 7.52 -0.99
C GLY A 19 -10.29 7.29 0.00
N ARG A 20 -9.32 8.20 0.02
CA ARG A 20 -8.18 8.10 0.96
C ARG A 20 -8.65 8.14 2.41
N LEU A 21 -9.53 9.08 2.75
CA LEU A 21 -10.05 9.19 4.12
C LEU A 21 -10.88 7.99 4.51
N MET A 22 -11.67 7.45 3.59
CA MET A 22 -12.47 6.25 3.82
C MET A 22 -11.59 5.03 4.11
N TYR A 23 -10.60 4.79 3.27
CA TYR A 23 -9.68 3.66 3.47
C TYR A 23 -8.85 3.84 4.75
N ALA A 24 -8.41 5.07 5.03
CA ALA A 24 -7.66 5.34 6.24
C ALA A 24 -8.48 5.02 7.49
N GLU A 25 -9.76 5.36 7.49
CA GLU A 25 -10.65 5.05 8.61
C GLU A 25 -10.86 3.55 8.76
N TRP A 26 -11.11 2.84 7.67
CA TRP A 26 -11.24 1.38 7.71
C TRP A 26 -10.01 0.72 8.31
N LEU A 27 -8.84 1.15 7.88
CA LEU A 27 -7.57 0.57 8.35
C LEU A 27 -7.32 0.89 9.81
N ALA A 28 -7.62 2.11 10.23
CA ALA A 28 -7.47 2.49 11.63
C ALA A 28 -8.41 1.66 12.53
N GLN A 29 -9.63 1.43 12.08
CA GLN A 29 -10.59 0.59 12.83
C GLN A 29 -10.14 -0.86 12.89
N ALA A 30 -9.43 -1.33 11.89
CA ALA A 30 -8.89 -2.69 11.88
C ALA A 30 -7.63 -2.85 12.74
N GLY A 31 -7.14 -1.77 13.34
CA GLY A 31 -6.01 -1.82 14.26
C GLY A 31 -4.68 -1.41 13.67
N PHE A 32 -4.65 -0.94 12.44
CA PHE A 32 -3.40 -0.46 11.80
C PHE A 32 -3.14 0.99 12.17
N ARG A 33 -1.86 1.34 12.23
CA ARG A 33 -1.46 2.75 12.17
C ARG A 33 -1.43 3.15 10.70
N VAL A 34 -1.90 4.34 10.39
CA VAL A 34 -2.04 4.77 8.99
C VAL A 34 -1.33 6.10 8.76
N GLU A 35 -0.43 6.14 7.79
CA GLU A 35 0.11 7.37 7.22
C GLU A 35 -0.43 7.48 5.80
N GLN A 36 -0.70 8.69 5.38
CA GLN A 36 -1.34 8.95 4.09
C GLN A 36 -0.42 9.71 3.16
N ALA A 37 -0.53 9.41 1.87
CA ALA A 37 0.12 10.18 0.81
C ALA A 37 -0.87 10.34 -0.34
N HIS A 38 -0.82 11.46 -1.04
CA HIS A 38 -1.76 11.75 -2.12
C HIS A 38 -1.11 11.79 -3.51
N ASN A 39 0.18 11.52 -3.59
CA ASN A 39 0.87 11.36 -4.87
C ASN A 39 2.08 10.46 -4.70
N GLY A 40 2.66 10.05 -5.83
CA GLY A 40 3.75 9.08 -5.82
C GLY A 40 5.04 9.59 -5.20
N LEU A 41 5.40 10.86 -5.41
CA LEU A 41 6.63 11.41 -4.84
C LEU A 41 6.53 11.55 -3.34
N GLN A 42 5.38 11.99 -2.82
CA GLN A 42 5.14 12.06 -1.39
C GLN A 42 5.18 10.66 -0.76
N ALA A 43 4.59 9.68 -1.46
CA ALA A 43 4.61 8.29 -0.99
C ALA A 43 6.03 7.75 -0.92
N LEU A 44 6.84 8.02 -1.92
CA LEU A 44 8.22 7.57 -1.94
C LEU A 44 9.00 8.16 -0.76
N GLU A 45 8.87 9.47 -0.54
CA GLU A 45 9.53 10.15 0.57
C GLU A 45 9.10 9.56 1.91
N ARG A 46 7.81 9.37 2.11
CA ARG A 46 7.30 8.82 3.36
C ARG A 46 7.72 7.38 3.58
N ALA A 47 7.80 6.58 2.51
CA ALA A 47 8.25 5.20 2.63
C ALA A 47 9.70 5.12 3.11
N PHE A 48 10.58 5.97 2.60
CA PHE A 48 11.97 6.02 3.07
C PHE A 48 12.08 6.52 4.50
N ASP A 49 11.28 7.49 4.88
CA ASP A 49 11.33 8.07 6.23
C ASP A 49 10.75 7.12 7.28
N LEU A 50 9.65 6.45 6.95
CA LEU A 50 8.87 5.72 7.93
C LEU A 50 9.09 4.22 7.90
N LEU A 51 9.55 3.67 6.79
CA LEU A 51 9.73 2.23 6.58
C LEU A 51 8.50 1.44 7.02
N PRO A 52 7.33 1.66 6.37
CA PRO A 52 6.09 1.03 6.80
C PRO A 52 6.12 -0.49 6.65
N ALA A 53 5.19 -1.15 7.34
CA ALA A 53 5.04 -2.60 7.22
C ALA A 53 4.48 -3.01 5.86
N VAL A 54 3.69 -2.13 5.25
CA VAL A 54 3.11 -2.36 3.92
C VAL A 54 2.77 -1.01 3.27
N VAL A 55 2.88 -0.96 1.96
CA VAL A 55 2.41 0.17 1.15
C VAL A 55 1.17 -0.27 0.40
N VAL A 56 0.08 0.46 0.57
CA VAL A 56 -1.18 0.25 -0.15
C VAL A 56 -1.34 1.41 -1.10
N THR A 57 -1.29 1.17 -2.40
CA THR A 57 -1.30 2.24 -3.39
C THR A 57 -2.27 2.00 -4.52
N ASP A 58 -2.97 3.06 -4.93
CA ASP A 58 -3.60 3.07 -6.24
C ASP A 58 -2.49 3.12 -7.31
N LEU A 59 -2.74 2.51 -8.43
CA LEU A 59 -1.80 2.54 -9.55
C LEU A 59 -1.90 3.83 -10.35
N ASN A 60 -3.07 4.45 -10.36
CA ASN A 60 -3.31 5.69 -11.09
C ASN A 60 -3.26 6.89 -10.14
N ILE A 61 -2.07 7.39 -9.86
CA ILE A 61 -1.85 8.55 -9.00
C ILE A 61 -0.98 9.57 -9.73
N PRO A 62 -1.08 10.86 -9.37
CA PRO A 62 -0.31 11.91 -10.05
C PRO A 62 1.17 11.88 -9.70
N GLY A 63 1.97 12.48 -10.57
CA GLY A 63 3.41 12.46 -10.47
C GLY A 63 3.96 11.17 -11.02
N ILE A 64 4.73 10.44 -10.24
CA ILE A 64 5.05 9.06 -10.60
C ILE A 64 3.83 8.21 -10.27
N ASP A 65 3.47 7.27 -11.14
CA ASP A 65 2.32 6.42 -10.90
C ASP A 65 2.66 5.29 -9.93
N GLY A 66 1.66 4.46 -9.60
CA GLY A 66 1.87 3.38 -8.65
C GLY A 66 2.83 2.30 -9.12
N TYR A 67 2.92 2.08 -10.43
CA TYR A 67 3.90 1.14 -10.99
C TYR A 67 5.33 1.66 -10.78
N GLU A 68 5.56 2.92 -11.10
CA GLU A 68 6.87 3.52 -10.92
C GLU A 68 7.25 3.63 -9.45
N LEU A 69 6.30 4.02 -8.60
CA LEU A 69 6.49 4.03 -7.15
C LEU A 69 6.97 2.66 -6.65
N THR A 70 6.26 1.61 -7.06
CA THR A 70 6.59 0.24 -6.66
C THR A 70 7.98 -0.13 -7.13
N ARG A 71 8.30 0.15 -8.40
CA ARG A 71 9.59 -0.17 -8.97
C ARG A 71 10.73 0.50 -8.21
N ARG A 72 10.55 1.77 -7.85
CA ARG A 72 11.57 2.52 -7.09
C ARG A 72 11.74 1.97 -5.68
N LEU A 73 10.64 1.61 -5.01
CA LEU A 73 10.72 1.00 -3.70
C LEU A 73 11.46 -0.33 -3.74
N LYS A 74 11.17 -1.16 -4.75
CA LYS A 74 11.77 -2.48 -4.87
C LYS A 74 13.23 -2.45 -5.32
N SER A 75 13.68 -1.34 -5.89
CA SER A 75 15.06 -1.22 -6.36
C SER A 75 16.02 -0.63 -5.33
N ASP A 76 15.53 -0.22 -4.17
CA ASP A 76 16.37 0.31 -3.08
C ASP A 76 16.40 -0.68 -1.93
N ALA A 77 17.61 -1.00 -1.43
CA ALA A 77 17.79 -1.99 -0.38
C ALA A 77 17.03 -1.65 0.90
N ARG A 78 16.81 -0.35 1.19
CA ARG A 78 16.11 0.08 2.40
C ARG A 78 14.63 -0.22 2.37
N THR A 79 14.02 -0.29 1.19
CA THR A 79 12.57 -0.42 1.01
C THR A 79 12.17 -1.67 0.24
N SER A 80 13.13 -2.42 -0.32
CA SER A 80 12.83 -3.55 -1.20
C SER A 80 12.02 -4.66 -0.52
N ALA A 81 12.16 -4.82 0.78
CA ALA A 81 11.44 -5.85 1.53
C ALA A 81 10.02 -5.42 1.95
N ILE A 82 9.66 -4.15 1.77
CA ILE A 82 8.33 -3.67 2.12
C ILE A 82 7.33 -4.19 1.10
N PRO A 83 6.31 -4.96 1.53
CA PRO A 83 5.29 -5.43 0.59
C PRO A 83 4.47 -4.28 0.03
N VAL A 84 4.09 -4.40 -1.23
CA VAL A 84 3.26 -3.41 -1.92
C VAL A 84 1.97 -4.08 -2.37
N LEU A 85 0.86 -3.56 -1.89
CA LEU A 85 -0.48 -3.95 -2.31
C LEU A 85 -1.03 -2.87 -3.23
N ALA A 86 -1.29 -3.22 -4.47
CA ALA A 86 -1.94 -2.32 -5.42
C ALA A 86 -3.45 -2.47 -5.31
N VAL A 87 -4.16 -1.34 -5.24
CA VAL A 87 -5.61 -1.31 -5.25
C VAL A 87 -6.01 -0.46 -6.46
N THR A 88 -6.57 -1.10 -7.47
CA THR A 88 -6.79 -0.45 -8.75
C THR A 88 -8.27 -0.40 -9.13
N GLY A 89 -8.69 0.70 -9.75
CA GLY A 89 -10.06 0.88 -10.20
C GLY A 89 -10.37 0.08 -11.47
N TYR A 90 -11.64 0.16 -11.88
CA TYR A 90 -12.10 -0.45 -13.11
C TYR A 90 -11.65 0.34 -14.32
N GLY A 91 -11.34 -0.38 -15.37
CA GLY A 91 -11.06 0.19 -16.67
C GLY A 91 -10.15 -0.71 -17.47
N PRO A 92 -10.33 -0.75 -18.80
CA PRO A 92 -9.52 -1.62 -19.64
C PRO A 92 -8.04 -1.26 -19.64
N PHE A 93 -7.70 -0.04 -19.22
CA PHE A 93 -6.32 0.44 -19.20
C PHE A 93 -5.68 0.34 -17.82
N THR A 94 -6.43 0.00 -16.78
CA THR A 94 -5.94 0.02 -15.41
C THR A 94 -5.80 -1.36 -14.78
N GLN A 95 -6.29 -2.40 -15.48
CA GLN A 95 -6.23 -3.77 -14.96
C GLN A 95 -5.25 -4.59 -15.78
N ASP A 96 -4.01 -4.54 -15.37
CA ASP A 96 -2.97 -5.40 -15.93
C ASP A 96 -2.19 -6.00 -14.78
N PRO A 97 -2.67 -7.14 -14.23
CA PRO A 97 -1.97 -7.81 -13.13
C PRO A 97 -0.55 -8.22 -13.48
N ALA A 98 -0.32 -8.55 -14.75
CA ALA A 98 1.03 -8.91 -15.19
C ALA A 98 1.97 -7.72 -15.08
N ARG A 99 1.50 -6.52 -15.46
CA ARG A 99 2.28 -5.29 -15.33
C ARG A 99 2.57 -4.97 -13.87
N ALA A 100 1.55 -5.12 -13.02
CA ALA A 100 1.70 -4.88 -11.59
C ALA A 100 2.76 -5.83 -10.99
N GLY A 101 2.70 -7.09 -11.35
CA GLY A 101 3.69 -8.09 -10.92
C GLY A 101 5.09 -7.76 -11.40
N ARG A 102 5.24 -7.34 -12.66
CA ARG A 102 6.55 -6.96 -13.20
C ARG A 102 7.13 -5.74 -12.50
N ALA A 103 6.28 -4.81 -12.07
CA ALA A 103 6.72 -3.65 -11.30
C ALA A 103 7.15 -4.01 -9.89
N GLY A 104 6.74 -5.17 -9.39
CA GLY A 104 7.09 -5.65 -8.06
C GLY A 104 5.97 -5.61 -7.05
N CYS A 105 4.71 -5.36 -7.48
CA CYS A 105 3.57 -5.44 -6.58
C CYS A 105 3.42 -6.86 -6.07
N ASP A 106 3.24 -6.99 -4.77
CA ASP A 106 3.13 -8.31 -4.13
C ASP A 106 1.71 -8.87 -4.18
N ALA A 107 0.72 -7.99 -4.29
CA ALA A 107 -0.68 -8.37 -4.47
C ALA A 107 -1.46 -7.24 -5.14
N VAL A 108 -2.59 -7.57 -5.71
CA VAL A 108 -3.47 -6.61 -6.40
C VAL A 108 -4.91 -6.87 -5.98
N LEU A 109 -5.61 -5.82 -5.59
CA LEU A 109 -7.05 -5.84 -5.36
C LEU A 109 -7.73 -4.90 -6.35
N SER A 110 -8.90 -5.28 -6.82
CA SER A 110 -9.72 -4.43 -7.69
C SER A 110 -10.72 -3.64 -6.86
N LYS A 111 -10.91 -2.37 -7.22
CA LYS A 111 -11.99 -1.56 -6.65
C LYS A 111 -13.32 -1.90 -7.33
N PRO A 112 -14.42 -1.91 -6.60
CA PRO A 112 -14.52 -1.71 -5.15
C PRO A 112 -14.05 -2.95 -4.39
N CYS A 113 -13.32 -2.74 -3.31
CA CYS A 113 -12.94 -3.82 -2.41
C CYS A 113 -13.56 -3.55 -1.04
N SER A 114 -13.88 -4.62 -0.31
CA SER A 114 -14.43 -4.48 1.03
C SER A 114 -13.34 -4.21 2.05
N PRO A 115 -13.70 -3.65 3.24
CA PRO A 115 -12.73 -3.53 4.33
C PRO A 115 -12.12 -4.87 4.71
N GLU A 116 -12.91 -5.95 4.67
CA GLU A 116 -12.46 -7.29 5.00
C GLU A 116 -11.42 -7.80 3.99
N ASP A 117 -11.65 -7.56 2.70
CA ASP A 117 -10.70 -7.95 1.65
C ASP A 117 -9.39 -7.20 1.78
N LEU A 118 -9.47 -5.90 2.06
CA LEU A 118 -8.30 -5.06 2.23
C LEU A 118 -7.49 -5.52 3.46
N ASP A 119 -8.16 -5.72 4.59
CA ASP A 119 -7.53 -6.19 5.81
C ASP A 119 -6.85 -7.54 5.62
N ALA A 120 -7.55 -8.49 5.00
CA ALA A 120 -7.01 -9.83 4.75
C ALA A 120 -5.76 -9.78 3.86
N ALA A 121 -5.77 -8.96 2.80
CA ALA A 121 -4.64 -8.84 1.90
C ALA A 121 -3.44 -8.24 2.62
N ILE A 122 -3.63 -7.18 3.40
CA ILE A 122 -2.57 -6.53 4.15
C ILE A 122 -1.98 -7.49 5.18
N THR A 123 -2.83 -8.15 5.95
CA THR A 123 -2.41 -9.09 6.98
C THR A 123 -1.62 -10.24 6.37
N GLY A 124 -2.08 -10.76 5.25
CA GLY A 124 -1.38 -11.84 4.54
C GLY A 124 0.02 -11.43 4.10
N LEU A 125 0.16 -10.22 3.56
CA LEU A 125 1.46 -9.73 3.12
C LEU A 125 2.42 -9.51 4.29
N ILE A 126 1.93 -8.97 5.39
CA ILE A 126 2.75 -8.76 6.59
C ILE A 126 3.22 -10.10 7.15
N GLU A 127 2.34 -11.10 7.22
CA GLU A 127 2.69 -12.43 7.69
C GLU A 127 3.71 -13.11 6.79
N GLU A 128 3.58 -12.99 5.48
CA GLU A 128 4.56 -13.54 4.54
C GLU A 128 5.93 -12.92 4.73
N ARG A 129 5.98 -11.59 4.90
CA ARG A 129 7.25 -10.91 5.16
C ARG A 129 7.87 -11.39 6.46
N ARG A 130 7.07 -11.54 7.51
CA ARG A 130 7.55 -12.02 8.80
C ARG A 130 8.18 -13.40 8.67
N LYS A 131 7.56 -14.30 7.93
CA LYS A 131 8.08 -15.66 7.70
C LYS A 131 9.41 -15.64 6.94
N ARG A 132 9.54 -14.76 5.94
CA ARG A 132 10.78 -14.65 5.16
C ARG A 132 11.94 -14.11 6.00
N LEU A 133 11.63 -13.27 6.99
CA LEU A 133 12.65 -12.67 7.85
C LEU A 133 12.99 -13.52 9.07
N ALA A 134 12.21 -14.55 9.33
CA ALA A 134 12.42 -15.44 10.46
C ALA A 134 13.58 -16.41 10.24
#